data_4ac47dcecb3264fc854644d0a380f1f6
#
_entry.id   4ac47dcecb3264fc854644d0a380f1f6
#
_cell.length_a   1.000
_cell.length_b   1.000
_cell.length_c   1.000
_cell.angle_alpha   90.00
_cell.angle_beta   90.00
_cell.angle_gamma   90.00
#
_symmetry.space_group_name_H-M   'P 1'
#
loop_
_entity.id
_entity.type
_entity.pdbx_description
1 polymer ?
#
loop_
_entity_poly.entity_id
_entity_poly.type
_entity_poly.pdbx_seq_one_letter_code
_entity_poly.pdbx_strand_id
1 'polypeptide(L)'
;MDKRRIIRKPYSFRGRMIAALMIGSLLATVISLFLAFCVTHINLLQELKVRERAVAIYLMELEQRTELRTDELARLVEQNGIEVAVLSDEDVAALSAGTQRELKRAGIAYESTTWKSQRNPVTYVQMRTGVLAITAGGDGSSYGIAFARIIFGSTSFLAVFALMVT
;
A
#
# COMPACT_ATOMS: atom_id res chain seq x y z
N MET A 1 -46.97 -43.15 -13.15
CA MET A 1 -45.94 -42.25 -12.57
C MET A 1 -44.63 -42.54 -13.25
N ASP A 2 -44.31 -41.79 -14.28
CA ASP A 2 -43.15 -42.03 -15.15
C ASP A 2 -41.92 -41.26 -14.57
N LYS A 3 -40.98 -41.99 -13.96
CA LYS A 3 -39.72 -41.47 -13.45
C LYS A 3 -38.80 -41.32 -14.69
N ARG A 4 -38.83 -40.16 -15.35
CA ARG A 4 -37.83 -39.80 -16.36
C ARG A 4 -36.43 -39.81 -15.71
N ARG A 5 -35.71 -40.91 -15.93
CA ARG A 5 -34.27 -40.98 -15.64
C ARG A 5 -33.54 -39.93 -16.48
N ILE A 6 -33.12 -38.86 -15.88
CA ILE A 6 -32.20 -37.90 -16.49
C ILE A 6 -30.88 -38.65 -16.70
N ILE A 7 -30.69 -39.20 -17.87
CA ILE A 7 -29.43 -39.80 -18.31
C ILE A 7 -28.46 -38.64 -18.49
N ARG A 8 -27.66 -38.35 -17.46
CA ARG A 8 -26.51 -37.43 -17.57
C ARG A 8 -25.56 -38.07 -18.59
N LYS A 9 -25.49 -37.52 -19.82
CA LYS A 9 -24.47 -37.90 -20.80
C LYS A 9 -23.09 -37.79 -20.13
N PRO A 10 -22.29 -38.87 -20.10
CA PRO A 10 -20.94 -38.79 -19.56
C PRO A 10 -20.16 -37.78 -20.40
N TYR A 11 -19.63 -36.73 -19.75
CA TYR A 11 -18.72 -35.79 -20.42
C TYR A 11 -17.60 -36.58 -21.08
N SER A 12 -17.37 -36.34 -22.38
CA SER A 12 -16.29 -37.00 -23.12
C SER A 12 -14.96 -36.73 -22.41
N PHE A 13 -14.01 -37.64 -22.47
CA PHE A 13 -12.67 -37.50 -21.89
C PHE A 13 -12.03 -36.17 -22.28
N ARG A 14 -12.17 -35.75 -23.54
CA ARG A 14 -11.77 -34.44 -24.07
C ARG A 14 -12.41 -33.29 -23.31
N GLY A 15 -13.71 -33.33 -23.05
CA GLY A 15 -14.39 -32.25 -22.32
C GLY A 15 -13.90 -32.10 -20.88
N ARG A 16 -13.57 -33.21 -20.21
CA ARG A 16 -12.99 -33.17 -18.85
C ARG A 16 -11.59 -32.60 -18.87
N MET A 17 -10.77 -32.92 -19.83
CA MET A 17 -9.41 -32.40 -19.97
C MET A 17 -9.40 -30.92 -20.27
N ILE A 18 -10.25 -30.44 -21.19
CA ILE A 18 -10.40 -29.02 -21.47
C ILE A 18 -10.88 -28.24 -20.22
N ALA A 19 -11.90 -28.76 -19.54
CA ALA A 19 -12.40 -28.12 -18.32
C ALA A 19 -11.33 -28.04 -17.21
N ALA A 20 -10.53 -29.10 -17.01
CA ALA A 20 -9.45 -29.10 -16.05
C ALA A 20 -8.35 -28.09 -16.41
N LEU A 21 -7.98 -27.98 -17.69
CA LEU A 21 -7.02 -26.99 -18.16
C LEU A 21 -7.53 -25.54 -17.98
N MET A 22 -8.81 -25.29 -18.30
CA MET A 22 -9.42 -23.97 -18.10
C MET A 22 -9.47 -23.57 -16.62
N ILE A 23 -9.88 -24.50 -15.75
CA ILE A 23 -9.93 -24.25 -14.30
C ILE A 23 -8.51 -24.01 -13.77
N GLY A 24 -7.53 -24.82 -14.18
CA GLY A 24 -6.13 -24.66 -13.78
C GLY A 24 -5.54 -23.32 -14.20
N SER A 25 -5.79 -22.91 -15.44
CA SER A 25 -5.33 -21.62 -15.97
C SER A 25 -6.00 -20.45 -15.27
N LEU A 26 -7.31 -20.54 -15.00
CA LEU A 26 -8.02 -19.51 -14.25
C LEU A 26 -7.45 -19.36 -12.83
N LEU A 27 -7.22 -20.47 -12.14
CA LEU A 27 -6.66 -20.48 -10.80
C LEU A 27 -5.24 -19.87 -10.77
N ALA A 28 -4.40 -20.26 -11.74
CA ALA A 28 -3.05 -19.72 -11.87
C ALA A 28 -3.07 -18.19 -12.12
N THR A 29 -4.00 -17.70 -12.93
CA THR A 29 -4.18 -16.28 -13.19
C THR A 29 -4.60 -15.52 -11.93
N VAL A 30 -5.56 -16.05 -11.17
CA VAL A 30 -6.00 -15.43 -9.91
C VAL A 30 -4.86 -15.36 -8.89
N ILE A 31 -4.09 -16.44 -8.76
CA ILE A 31 -2.92 -16.47 -7.86
C ILE A 31 -1.86 -15.44 -8.29
N SER A 32 -1.56 -15.39 -9.59
CA SER A 32 -0.57 -14.42 -10.12
C SER A 32 -1.00 -12.98 -9.89
N LEU A 33 -2.28 -12.68 -10.07
CA LEU A 33 -2.84 -11.36 -9.78
C LEU A 33 -2.72 -10.99 -8.31
N PHE A 34 -3.05 -11.93 -7.44
CA PHE A 34 -2.94 -11.70 -6.00
C PHE A 34 -1.49 -11.45 -5.58
N LEU A 35 -0.55 -12.24 -6.09
CA LEU A 35 0.88 -12.03 -5.83
C LEU A 35 1.38 -10.68 -6.36
N ALA A 36 1.00 -10.31 -7.59
CA ALA A 36 1.37 -9.02 -8.17
C ALA A 36 0.81 -7.86 -7.33
N PHE A 37 -0.43 -7.97 -6.85
CA PHE A 37 -1.02 -6.99 -5.94
C PHE A 37 -0.24 -6.88 -4.63
N CYS A 38 0.10 -8.00 -3.99
CA CYS A 38 0.87 -8.00 -2.75
C CYS A 38 2.25 -7.35 -2.93
N VAL A 39 2.96 -7.71 -4.00
CA VAL A 39 4.30 -7.14 -4.29
C VAL A 39 4.21 -5.64 -4.55
N THR A 40 3.24 -5.20 -5.36
CA THR A 40 3.04 -3.77 -5.65
C THR A 40 2.69 -2.99 -4.38
N HIS A 41 1.85 -3.55 -3.52
CA HIS A 41 1.48 -2.92 -2.26
C HIS A 41 2.67 -2.77 -1.31
N ILE A 42 3.49 -3.83 -1.17
CA ILE A 42 4.70 -3.79 -0.34
C ILE A 42 5.70 -2.76 -0.88
N ASN A 43 5.94 -2.73 -2.18
CA ASN A 43 6.86 -1.77 -2.80
C ASN A 43 6.39 -0.33 -2.60
N LEU A 44 5.08 -0.07 -2.76
CA LEU A 44 4.52 1.25 -2.53
C LEU A 44 4.69 1.71 -1.08
N LEU A 45 4.42 0.83 -0.11
CA LEU A 45 4.63 1.15 1.30
C LEU A 45 6.11 1.44 1.61
N GLN A 46 7.03 0.70 1.00
CA GLN A 46 8.46 0.95 1.16
C GLN A 46 8.88 2.29 0.54
N GLU A 47 8.36 2.61 -0.64
CA GLU A 47 8.63 3.88 -1.29
C GLU A 47 8.14 5.07 -0.46
N LEU A 48 6.91 5.00 0.07
CA LEU A 48 6.36 6.01 0.97
C LEU A 48 7.23 6.17 2.22
N LYS A 49 7.60 5.06 2.85
CA LYS A 49 8.48 5.07 4.03
C LYS A 49 9.83 5.73 3.76
N VAL A 50 10.46 5.42 2.63
CA VAL A 50 11.75 6.01 2.24
C VAL A 50 11.59 7.51 2.02
N ARG A 51 10.53 7.93 1.34
CA ARG A 51 10.22 9.33 1.07
C ARG A 51 9.98 10.12 2.36
N GLU A 52 9.13 9.61 3.24
CA GLU A 52 8.85 10.23 4.54
C GLU A 52 10.11 10.34 5.40
N ARG A 53 10.92 9.28 5.42
CA ARG A 53 12.19 9.28 6.17
C ARG A 53 13.19 10.29 5.61
N ALA A 54 13.28 10.43 4.29
CA ALA A 54 14.14 11.43 3.66
C ALA A 54 13.73 12.85 4.07
N VAL A 55 12.43 13.14 4.08
CA VAL A 55 11.89 14.42 4.54
C VAL A 55 12.15 14.63 6.04
N ALA A 56 11.97 13.60 6.85
CA ALA A 56 12.27 13.65 8.28
C ALA A 56 13.72 14.05 8.56
N ILE A 57 14.66 13.39 7.88
CA ILE A 57 16.10 13.70 7.99
C ILE A 57 16.39 15.14 7.51
N TYR A 58 15.80 15.55 6.40
CA TYR A 58 15.95 16.90 5.87
C TYR A 58 15.45 17.96 6.87
N LEU A 59 14.31 17.75 7.50
CA LEU A 59 13.76 18.64 8.52
C LEU A 59 14.66 18.73 9.74
N MET A 60 15.19 17.61 10.23
CA MET A 60 16.14 17.60 11.34
C MET A 60 17.42 18.37 11.01
N GLU A 61 17.93 18.21 9.80
CA GLU A 61 19.13 18.90 9.34
C GLU A 61 18.88 20.41 9.15
N LEU A 62 17.70 20.77 8.66
CA LEU A 62 17.28 22.15 8.49
C LEU A 62 17.12 22.85 9.86
N GLU A 63 16.52 22.17 10.86
CA GLU A 63 16.41 22.67 12.21
C GLU A 63 17.78 22.95 12.86
N GLN A 64 18.76 22.08 12.59
CA GLN A 64 20.13 22.29 13.10
C GLN A 64 20.83 23.52 12.49
N ARG A 65 20.49 23.84 11.25
CA ARG A 65 21.13 24.95 10.48
C ARG A 65 20.39 26.27 10.60
N THR A 66 19.14 26.25 11.02
CA THR A 66 18.28 27.45 11.09
C THR A 66 17.68 27.58 12.47
N GLU A 67 17.33 28.80 12.83
CA GLU A 67 16.58 29.12 14.07
C GLU A 67 15.06 29.11 13.84
N LEU A 68 14.61 28.51 12.73
CA LEU A 68 13.20 28.45 12.39
C LEU A 68 12.43 27.57 13.40
N ARG A 69 11.21 27.97 13.67
CA ARG A 69 10.31 27.22 14.55
C ARG A 69 9.76 26.00 13.82
N THR A 70 9.35 25.00 14.61
CA THR A 70 8.80 23.74 14.09
C THR A 70 7.61 23.96 13.16
N ASP A 71 6.73 24.92 13.46
CA ASP A 71 5.58 25.29 12.64
C ASP A 71 5.97 25.93 11.29
N GLU A 72 7.03 26.69 11.25
CA GLU A 72 7.57 27.28 10.01
C GLU A 72 8.24 26.22 9.13
N LEU A 73 8.98 25.31 9.75
CA LEU A 73 9.58 24.15 9.07
C LEU A 73 8.55 23.23 8.46
N ALA A 74 7.43 22.99 9.17
CA ALA A 74 6.33 22.19 8.67
C ALA A 74 5.75 22.79 7.37
N ARG A 75 5.49 24.10 7.35
CA ARG A 75 4.95 24.81 6.18
C ARG A 75 5.87 24.81 4.97
N LEU A 76 7.20 24.80 5.17
CA LEU A 76 8.17 24.77 4.06
C LEU A 76 8.13 23.45 3.29
N VAL A 77 7.75 22.35 3.93
CA VAL A 77 7.78 21.01 3.35
C VAL A 77 6.42 20.57 2.80
N GLU A 78 5.35 21.21 3.23
CA GLU A 78 3.98 20.89 2.83
C GLU A 78 3.70 21.03 1.31
N GLN A 79 4.64 21.57 0.54
CA GLN A 79 4.44 21.94 -0.86
C GLN A 79 4.49 20.80 -1.89
N ASN A 80 4.80 19.56 -1.55
CA ASN A 80 5.04 18.48 -2.53
C ASN A 80 4.21 17.21 -2.34
N GLY A 81 2.96 17.34 -1.90
CA GLY A 81 2.11 16.17 -1.62
C GLY A 81 2.57 15.41 -0.38
N ILE A 82 3.27 16.10 0.51
CA ILE A 82 3.64 15.65 1.85
C ILE A 82 2.85 16.51 2.82
N GLU A 83 2.06 15.86 3.65
CA GLU A 83 1.34 16.51 4.74
C GLU A 83 2.22 16.46 5.99
N VAL A 84 2.40 17.61 6.63
CA VAL A 84 3.16 17.72 7.86
C VAL A 84 2.27 18.35 8.93
N ALA A 85 2.03 17.61 10.00
CA ALA A 85 1.23 18.07 11.12
C ALA A 85 2.10 18.21 12.37
N VAL A 86 1.93 19.30 13.12
CA VAL A 86 2.52 19.46 14.44
C VAL A 86 1.61 18.74 15.44
N LEU A 87 2.15 17.78 16.18
CA LEU A 87 1.40 17.03 17.19
C LEU A 87 1.33 17.82 18.51
N SER A 88 0.17 17.76 19.13
CA SER A 88 0.00 18.22 20.51
C SER A 88 0.64 17.23 21.50
N ASP A 89 0.91 17.66 22.72
CA ASP A 89 1.42 16.78 23.78
C ASP A 89 0.46 15.62 24.07
N GLU A 90 -0.84 15.84 23.94
CA GLU A 90 -1.89 14.81 24.10
C GLU A 90 -1.81 13.77 22.98
N ASP A 91 -1.61 14.19 21.73
CA ASP A 91 -1.45 13.30 20.59
C ASP A 91 -0.18 12.45 20.70
N VAL A 92 0.92 13.07 21.17
CA VAL A 92 2.18 12.36 21.43
C VAL A 92 2.01 11.31 22.53
N ALA A 93 1.25 11.62 23.58
CA ALA A 93 0.94 10.68 24.66
C ALA A 93 0.06 9.52 24.19
N ALA A 94 -0.78 9.75 23.17
CA ALA A 94 -1.65 8.73 22.57
C ALA A 94 -0.93 7.77 21.59
N LEU A 95 0.32 8.08 21.21
CA LEU A 95 1.12 7.19 20.34
C LEU A 95 1.41 5.85 21.04
N SER A 96 1.61 4.81 20.24
CA SER A 96 1.96 3.50 20.78
C SER A 96 3.24 3.56 21.64
N ALA A 97 3.31 2.73 22.68
CA ALA A 97 4.50 2.70 23.54
C ALA A 97 5.79 2.31 22.79
N GLY A 98 5.65 1.61 21.65
CA GLY A 98 6.75 1.29 20.75
C GLY A 98 7.22 2.53 20.01
N THR A 99 6.32 3.26 19.38
CA THR A 99 6.58 4.52 18.67
C THR A 99 7.21 5.57 19.56
N GLN A 100 6.68 5.74 20.77
CA GLN A 100 7.26 6.68 21.75
C GLN A 100 8.70 6.33 22.16
N ARG A 101 8.99 5.02 22.33
CA ARG A 101 10.36 4.56 22.65
C ARG A 101 11.32 4.78 21.50
N GLU A 102 10.90 4.50 20.29
CA GLU A 102 11.69 4.70 19.07
C GLU A 102 11.97 6.19 18.85
N LEU A 103 10.95 7.03 19.02
CA LEU A 103 11.06 8.49 18.90
C LEU A 103 12.07 9.07 19.91
N LYS A 104 12.00 8.65 21.17
CA LYS A 104 12.95 9.07 22.22
C LYS A 104 14.37 8.57 21.95
N ARG A 105 14.53 7.39 21.35
CA ARG A 105 15.85 6.76 21.11
C ARG A 105 16.53 7.29 19.86
N ALA A 106 15.79 7.40 18.77
CA ALA A 106 16.32 7.68 17.42
C ALA A 106 15.92 9.07 16.88
N GLY A 107 15.02 9.78 17.55
CA GLY A 107 14.47 11.04 17.06
C GLY A 107 13.47 10.86 15.91
N ILE A 108 13.34 9.66 15.35
CA ILE A 108 12.43 9.32 14.26
C ILE A 108 11.75 8.00 14.61
N ALA A 109 10.44 7.92 14.45
CA ALA A 109 9.66 6.70 14.58
C ALA A 109 8.73 6.53 13.38
N TYR A 110 8.47 5.29 13.00
CA TYR A 110 7.61 4.97 11.87
C TYR A 110 6.45 4.08 12.32
N GLU A 111 5.25 4.48 11.96
CA GLU A 111 4.04 3.71 12.19
C GLU A 111 3.47 3.25 10.84
N SER A 112 3.50 1.93 10.60
CA SER A 112 2.93 1.36 9.40
C SER A 112 1.42 1.19 9.54
N THR A 113 0.69 1.36 8.44
CA THR A 113 -0.72 1.00 8.42
C THR A 113 -0.89 -0.51 8.57
N THR A 114 -1.84 -0.90 9.39
CA THR A 114 -2.34 -2.28 9.38
C THR A 114 -3.51 -2.38 8.41
N TRP A 115 -3.80 -3.59 7.90
CA TRP A 115 -4.98 -3.87 7.06
C TRP A 115 -6.31 -3.39 7.66
N LYS A 116 -6.35 -3.14 8.96
CA LYS A 116 -7.54 -2.65 9.67
C LYS A 116 -7.61 -1.13 9.78
N SER A 117 -6.50 -0.43 9.66
CA SER A 117 -6.49 1.03 9.70
C SER A 117 -6.39 1.55 8.26
N GLN A 118 -7.39 2.29 7.83
CA GLN A 118 -7.37 3.01 6.54
C GLN A 118 -6.44 4.24 6.56
N ARG A 119 -5.53 4.31 7.53
CA ARG A 119 -4.61 5.42 7.69
C ARG A 119 -3.36 5.19 6.85
N ASN A 120 -2.89 6.24 6.23
CA ASN A 120 -1.59 6.24 5.55
C ASN A 120 -0.46 5.97 6.56
N PRO A 121 0.67 5.39 6.14
CA PRO A 121 1.85 5.32 6.98
C PRO A 121 2.25 6.71 7.46
N VAL A 122 2.78 6.81 8.66
CA VAL A 122 3.16 8.09 9.25
C VAL A 122 4.55 7.96 9.85
N THR A 123 5.40 8.92 9.54
CA THR A 123 6.72 9.06 10.16
C THR A 123 6.71 10.21 11.16
N TYR A 124 7.02 9.92 12.40
CA TYR A 124 7.12 10.91 13.47
C TYR A 124 8.57 11.37 13.64
N VAL A 125 8.76 12.65 13.84
CA VAL A 125 10.09 13.26 14.03
C VAL A 125 10.08 14.11 15.29
N GLN A 126 11.05 13.86 16.16
CA GLN A 126 11.28 14.68 17.36
C GLN A 126 12.06 15.94 16.96
N MET A 127 11.44 17.09 17.13
CA MET A 127 12.05 18.41 16.95
C MET A 127 12.30 19.06 18.31
N ARG A 128 13.02 20.20 18.34
CA ARG A 128 13.33 20.94 19.58
C ARG A 128 12.08 21.40 20.32
N THR A 129 11.06 21.82 19.58
CA THR A 129 9.84 22.43 20.14
C THR A 129 8.60 21.55 20.03
N GLY A 130 8.74 20.27 19.64
CA GLY A 130 7.59 19.38 19.51
C GLY A 130 7.86 18.16 18.64
N VAL A 131 6.81 17.47 18.28
CA VAL A 131 6.85 16.30 17.38
C VAL A 131 6.09 16.63 16.11
N LEU A 132 6.69 16.32 14.97
CA LEU A 132 6.04 16.40 13.65
C LEU A 132 5.58 15.03 13.20
N ALA A 133 4.38 14.94 12.69
CA ALA A 133 3.88 13.79 11.93
C ALA A 133 3.97 14.10 10.43
N ILE A 134 4.70 13.27 9.70
CA ILE A 134 4.91 13.38 8.27
C ILE A 134 4.14 12.24 7.60
N THR A 135 3.21 12.60 6.74
CA THR A 135 2.45 11.64 5.94
C THR A 135 2.75 11.94 4.47
N ALA A 136 3.32 11.00 3.77
CA ALA A 136 3.37 11.11 2.32
C ALA A 136 1.94 10.91 1.81
N GLY A 137 1.28 12.02 1.52
CA GLY A 137 -0.02 12.04 0.87
C GLY A 137 0.13 11.37 -0.49
N GLY A 138 -0.02 10.06 -0.53
CA GLY A 138 -0.36 9.40 -1.77
C GLY A 138 -1.76 9.88 -2.08
N ASP A 139 -1.91 10.78 -3.06
CA ASP A 139 -3.20 10.95 -3.70
C ASP A 139 -3.74 9.54 -3.89
N GLY A 140 -4.97 9.27 -3.43
CA GLY A 140 -5.59 7.96 -3.63
C GLY A 140 -5.55 7.49 -5.10
N SER A 141 -5.16 8.39 -6.00
CA SER A 141 -4.78 8.17 -7.40
C SER A 141 -3.62 7.18 -7.56
N SER A 142 -2.59 7.19 -6.70
CA SER A 142 -1.43 6.29 -6.84
C SER A 142 -1.81 4.83 -6.62
N TYR A 143 -2.67 4.55 -5.63
CA TYR A 143 -3.25 3.21 -5.45
C TYR A 143 -4.20 2.84 -6.59
N GLY A 144 -5.02 3.78 -7.03
CA GLY A 144 -5.94 3.60 -8.16
C GLY A 144 -5.20 3.30 -9.46
N ILE A 145 -4.11 4.00 -9.74
CA ILE A 145 -3.29 3.80 -10.95
C ILE A 145 -2.56 2.46 -10.90
N ALA A 146 -1.95 2.10 -9.75
CA ALA A 146 -1.30 0.81 -9.59
C ALA A 146 -2.29 -0.35 -9.74
N PHE A 147 -3.46 -0.23 -9.13
CA PHE A 147 -4.54 -1.20 -9.25
C PHE A 147 -5.08 -1.31 -10.67
N ALA A 148 -5.31 -0.18 -11.34
CA ALA A 148 -5.74 -0.14 -12.73
C ALA A 148 -4.71 -0.82 -13.66
N ARG A 149 -3.40 -0.58 -13.49
CA ARG A 149 -2.34 -1.23 -14.27
C ARG A 149 -2.35 -2.75 -14.10
N ILE A 150 -2.57 -3.25 -12.89
CA ILE A 150 -2.66 -4.70 -12.62
C ILE A 150 -3.88 -5.29 -13.32
N ILE A 151 -5.04 -4.63 -13.23
CA ILE A 151 -6.27 -5.09 -13.88
C ILE A 151 -6.13 -5.07 -15.40
N PHE A 152 -5.64 -3.97 -15.98
CA PHE A 152 -5.45 -3.86 -17.43
C PHE A 152 -4.43 -4.86 -17.98
N GLY A 153 -3.31 -5.05 -17.27
CA GLY A 153 -2.31 -6.05 -17.65
C GLY A 153 -2.87 -7.47 -17.67
N SER A 154 -3.69 -7.83 -16.69
CA SER A 154 -4.28 -9.16 -16.58
C SER A 154 -5.43 -9.41 -17.54
N THR A 155 -6.29 -8.42 -17.81
CA THR A 155 -7.35 -8.54 -18.79
C THR A 155 -6.79 -8.67 -20.21
N SER A 156 -5.71 -7.96 -20.53
CA SER A 156 -5.00 -8.10 -21.80
C SER A 156 -4.40 -9.50 -21.95
N PHE A 157 -3.82 -10.07 -20.92
CA PHE A 157 -3.29 -11.43 -20.92
C PHE A 157 -4.39 -12.47 -21.12
N LEU A 158 -5.53 -12.33 -20.45
CA LEU A 158 -6.69 -13.21 -20.61
C LEU A 158 -7.28 -13.13 -22.03
N ALA A 159 -7.34 -11.94 -22.61
CA ALA A 159 -7.83 -11.76 -23.99
C ALA A 159 -6.91 -12.43 -25.01
N VAL A 160 -5.58 -12.29 -24.87
CA VAL A 160 -4.60 -12.96 -25.73
C VAL A 160 -4.68 -14.48 -25.56
N PHE A 161 -4.80 -14.97 -24.34
CA PHE A 161 -4.94 -16.41 -24.07
C PHE A 161 -6.24 -16.99 -24.67
N ALA A 162 -7.35 -16.27 -24.51
CA ALA A 162 -8.63 -16.68 -25.15
C ALA A 162 -8.52 -16.77 -26.67
N LEU A 163 -7.81 -15.83 -27.31
CA LEU A 163 -7.56 -15.85 -28.78
C LEU A 163 -6.65 -16.99 -29.22
N MET A 164 -5.73 -17.47 -28.36
CA MET A 164 -4.86 -18.61 -28.70
C MET A 164 -5.54 -19.98 -28.54
N VAL A 165 -6.65 -20.05 -27.79
CA VAL A 165 -7.37 -21.31 -27.51
C VAL A 165 -8.56 -21.51 -28.45
N THR A 166 -9.02 -20.48 -29.17
CA THR A 166 -10.04 -20.53 -30.20
C THR A 166 -9.43 -20.83 -31.55
#